data_67516184f42ad960ffc67b4b1a55bd30
#
_entry.id   67516184f42ad960ffc67b4b1a55bd30
#
_cell.length_a   1.000
_cell.length_b   1.000
_cell.length_c   1.000
_cell.angle_alpha   90.00
_cell.angle_beta   90.00
_cell.angle_gamma   90.00
#
_symmetry.space_group_name_H-M   'P 1'
#
loop_
_entity.id
_entity.type
_entity.pdbx_description
1 polymer ?
#
loop_
_entity_poly.entity_id
_entity_poly.type
_entity_poly.pdbx_seq_one_letter_code
_entity_poly.pdbx_strand_id
1 'polypeptide(L)'
;MVNTVTPAGRPFVIASIMVATLMAAIEATIVATAMPTIVGQLGGFTYFSWVFSAFLLAQSTTTVIYGKLSDLFGRKPTLIAGIVLLLVGSLLCGFAWSMASLVVFRLIQGLGAGAIIPITATIIGDLYKLEERGRAQGMIAGVWAISGVLGPLAGALIVDHFSWAWIFWINLPLGVVTIIGLLLFLHESVETHRARIDYLGALLFSISIGALLVLLTEADAAPGALLALLGVVFVASGAWFLVHERHAPEPIVSITLWTRRLVATSNVATLLAGTALIGLTTVLPIYVQGVLGRSPMVAGTTLAALIVGWPLSVSFSGRLYRAFGIRRTLRAGSVLFPIGAAFLLFLGPQSSPVLAAVGSFLMGCGMGLISVTSMVTIQDSVEWSMRGSATASLIFARSLGSTLGATLMGTLLNIGITHYGSGALATKLHDLLNQPEGLIHLSADLSVRAVFDLALRWSFVGVVILAVLTFVATWLIPVGHRAVSAPAAGTQAPQPVSH
;
A
#
# COMPACT_ATOMS: atom_id res chain seq x y z
N MET A 1 27.63 -5.15 -10.37
CA MET A 1 26.86 -4.76 -11.56
C MET A 1 26.41 -3.34 -11.42
N VAL A 2 26.70 -2.50 -12.36
CA VAL A 2 26.41 -1.07 -12.29
C VAL A 2 25.29 -0.78 -13.30
N ASN A 3 24.13 -0.30 -12.81
CA ASN A 3 23.14 0.30 -13.70
C ASN A 3 23.79 1.51 -14.37
N THR A 4 24.14 1.39 -15.64
CA THR A 4 24.75 2.46 -16.42
C THR A 4 23.66 3.33 -17.05
N VAL A 5 22.90 4.01 -16.18
CA VAL A 5 22.08 5.11 -16.67
C VAL A 5 22.95 6.35 -16.70
N THR A 6 23.17 6.90 -17.91
CA THR A 6 23.89 8.17 -18.05
C THR A 6 23.20 9.24 -17.19
N PRO A 7 23.94 10.19 -16.60
CA PRO A 7 23.32 11.27 -15.80
C PRO A 7 22.19 11.99 -16.55
N ALA A 8 22.28 12.13 -17.86
CA ALA A 8 21.26 12.69 -18.73
C ALA A 8 20.00 11.79 -18.89
N GLY A 9 20.12 10.48 -18.75
CA GLY A 9 18.99 9.54 -18.85
C GLY A 9 18.16 9.38 -17.57
N ARG A 10 18.73 9.70 -16.39
CA ARG A 10 18.03 9.56 -15.10
C ARG A 10 16.68 10.26 -15.01
N PRO A 11 16.50 11.52 -15.47
CA PRO A 11 15.19 12.19 -15.42
C PRO A 11 14.12 11.45 -16.23
N PHE A 12 14.48 10.88 -17.37
CA PHE A 12 13.55 10.15 -18.24
C PHE A 12 13.15 8.80 -17.63
N VAL A 13 14.08 8.11 -16.95
CA VAL A 13 13.74 6.89 -16.19
C VAL A 13 12.77 7.22 -15.07
N ILE A 14 13.02 8.29 -14.31
CA ILE A 14 12.10 8.73 -13.27
C ILE A 14 10.74 9.13 -13.83
N ALA A 15 10.70 9.86 -14.94
CA ALA A 15 9.44 10.19 -15.60
C ALA A 15 8.66 8.92 -16.00
N SER A 16 9.34 7.92 -16.57
CA SER A 16 8.72 6.62 -16.91
C SER A 16 8.17 5.89 -15.66
N ILE A 17 8.94 5.88 -14.56
CA ILE A 17 8.51 5.32 -13.28
C ILE A 17 7.32 6.10 -12.71
N MET A 18 7.32 7.43 -12.81
CA MET A 18 6.19 8.26 -12.37
C MET A 18 4.93 7.97 -13.17
N VAL A 19 5.03 7.76 -14.50
CA VAL A 19 3.88 7.36 -15.33
C VAL A 19 3.39 5.96 -14.96
N ALA A 20 4.28 4.99 -14.70
CA ALA A 20 3.89 3.67 -14.20
C ALA A 20 3.17 3.76 -12.84
N THR A 21 3.68 4.61 -11.94
CA THR A 21 3.06 4.83 -10.63
C THR A 21 1.73 5.56 -10.74
N LEU A 22 1.63 6.54 -11.67
CA LEU A 22 0.38 7.24 -11.98
C LEU A 22 -0.70 6.26 -12.44
N MET A 23 -0.35 5.35 -13.35
CA MET A 23 -1.23 4.30 -13.83
C MET A 23 -1.76 3.43 -12.67
N ALA A 24 -0.86 2.92 -11.80
CA ALA A 24 -1.26 2.13 -10.64
C ALA A 24 -2.11 2.92 -9.62
N ALA A 25 -1.83 4.19 -9.43
CA ALA A 25 -2.52 5.04 -8.47
C ALA A 25 -3.90 5.51 -8.97
N ILE A 26 -4.02 5.82 -10.25
CA ILE A 26 -5.31 6.12 -10.90
C ILE A 26 -6.20 4.87 -10.87
N GLU A 27 -5.65 3.70 -11.19
CA GLU A 27 -6.38 2.43 -11.18
C GLU A 27 -7.02 2.16 -9.82
N ALA A 28 -6.32 2.48 -8.73
CA ALA A 28 -6.84 2.30 -7.37
C ALA A 28 -8.03 3.22 -7.02
N THR A 29 -8.25 4.30 -7.76
CA THR A 29 -9.23 5.34 -7.40
C THR A 29 -10.33 5.55 -8.43
N ILE A 30 -10.02 5.41 -9.72
CA ILE A 30 -10.93 5.72 -10.83
C ILE A 30 -12.13 4.74 -10.91
N VAL A 31 -11.88 3.46 -10.60
CA VAL A 31 -12.89 2.41 -10.69
C VAL A 31 -14.07 2.67 -9.76
N ALA A 32 -13.78 3.22 -8.56
CA ALA A 32 -14.83 3.48 -7.56
C ALA A 32 -15.92 4.44 -8.06
N THR A 33 -15.55 5.45 -8.84
CA THR A 33 -16.50 6.42 -9.42
C THR A 33 -17.36 5.85 -10.54
N ALA A 34 -16.82 4.88 -11.28
CA ALA A 34 -17.55 4.27 -12.40
C ALA A 34 -18.42 3.06 -12.00
N MET A 35 -18.19 2.50 -10.81
CA MET A 35 -18.86 1.27 -10.37
C MET A 35 -20.39 1.32 -10.42
N PRO A 36 -21.09 2.41 -10.03
CA PRO A 36 -22.57 2.47 -10.17
C PRO A 36 -23.02 2.30 -11.61
N THR A 37 -22.34 2.92 -12.56
CA THR A 37 -22.67 2.82 -14.00
C THR A 37 -22.34 1.41 -14.54
N ILE A 38 -21.21 0.82 -14.14
CA ILE A 38 -20.83 -0.54 -14.51
C ILE A 38 -21.88 -1.55 -14.04
N VAL A 39 -22.29 -1.46 -12.77
CA VAL A 39 -23.32 -2.32 -12.19
C VAL A 39 -24.66 -2.11 -12.90
N GLY A 40 -25.03 -0.87 -13.23
CA GLY A 40 -26.25 -0.55 -13.97
C GLY A 40 -26.29 -1.19 -15.35
N GLN A 41 -25.14 -1.34 -16.02
CA GLN A 41 -25.06 -1.93 -17.37
C GLN A 41 -24.81 -3.44 -17.38
N LEU A 42 -23.95 -3.96 -16.49
CA LEU A 42 -23.59 -5.38 -16.46
C LEU A 42 -24.48 -6.21 -15.50
N GLY A 43 -25.27 -5.56 -14.64
CA GLY A 43 -26.00 -6.21 -13.55
C GLY A 43 -25.06 -6.76 -12.47
N GLY A 44 -25.57 -7.71 -11.64
CA GLY A 44 -24.71 -8.48 -10.74
C GLY A 44 -24.11 -7.69 -9.57
N PHE A 45 -24.90 -6.88 -8.87
CA PHE A 45 -24.46 -6.09 -7.69
C PHE A 45 -23.74 -6.92 -6.63
N THR A 46 -24.07 -8.21 -6.51
CA THR A 46 -23.42 -9.15 -5.58
C THR A 46 -21.89 -9.22 -5.79
N TYR A 47 -21.41 -8.96 -6.99
CA TYR A 47 -19.98 -8.96 -7.33
C TYR A 47 -19.31 -7.59 -7.15
N PHE A 48 -20.03 -6.57 -6.68
CA PHE A 48 -19.51 -5.19 -6.54
C PHE A 48 -18.17 -5.14 -5.79
N SER A 49 -18.13 -5.69 -4.58
CA SER A 49 -16.91 -5.72 -3.74
C SER A 49 -15.80 -6.56 -4.37
N TRP A 50 -16.16 -7.63 -5.08
CA TRP A 50 -15.19 -8.51 -5.71
C TRP A 50 -14.40 -7.86 -6.85
N VAL A 51 -14.95 -6.85 -7.54
CA VAL A 51 -14.20 -6.10 -8.56
C VAL A 51 -12.96 -5.42 -7.97
N PHE A 52 -13.04 -4.93 -6.74
CA PHE A 52 -11.89 -4.33 -6.03
C PHE A 52 -11.02 -5.41 -5.37
N SER A 53 -11.66 -6.34 -4.65
CA SER A 53 -10.96 -7.36 -3.89
C SER A 53 -10.12 -8.27 -4.78
N ALA A 54 -10.62 -8.70 -5.93
CA ALA A 54 -9.90 -9.55 -6.87
C ALA A 54 -8.60 -8.89 -7.37
N PHE A 55 -8.66 -7.61 -7.72
CA PHE A 55 -7.49 -6.84 -8.13
C PHE A 55 -6.46 -6.73 -7.00
N LEU A 56 -6.89 -6.31 -5.80
CA LEU A 56 -6.00 -6.12 -4.65
C LEU A 56 -5.40 -7.45 -4.16
N LEU A 57 -6.17 -8.53 -4.17
CA LEU A 57 -5.72 -9.89 -3.89
C LEU A 57 -4.56 -10.30 -4.81
N ALA A 58 -4.79 -10.21 -6.12
CA ALA A 58 -3.80 -10.57 -7.12
C ALA A 58 -2.56 -9.67 -7.02
N GLN A 59 -2.74 -8.36 -6.87
CA GLN A 59 -1.66 -7.39 -6.71
C GLN A 59 -0.81 -7.67 -5.48
N SER A 60 -1.44 -7.87 -4.32
CA SER A 60 -0.72 -8.09 -3.06
C SER A 60 0.08 -9.38 -3.08
N THR A 61 -0.52 -10.44 -3.61
CA THR A 61 0.11 -11.75 -3.72
C THR A 61 1.32 -11.73 -4.64
N THR A 62 1.20 -11.09 -5.82
CA THR A 62 2.28 -11.05 -6.81
C THR A 62 3.38 -10.06 -6.47
N THR A 63 3.14 -9.10 -5.57
CA THR A 63 4.15 -8.14 -5.12
C THR A 63 5.45 -8.81 -4.65
N VAL A 64 5.35 -9.87 -3.85
CA VAL A 64 6.52 -10.60 -3.32
C VAL A 64 7.21 -11.40 -4.43
N ILE A 65 6.41 -12.04 -5.28
CA ILE A 65 6.91 -12.81 -6.43
C ILE A 65 7.71 -11.91 -7.37
N TYR A 66 7.18 -10.75 -7.74
CA TYR A 66 7.88 -9.79 -8.60
C TYR A 66 9.13 -9.21 -7.95
N GLY A 67 9.14 -9.06 -6.63
CA GLY A 67 10.36 -8.70 -5.90
C GLY A 67 11.48 -9.69 -6.20
N LYS A 68 11.24 -11.00 -6.03
CA LYS A 68 12.22 -12.06 -6.34
C LYS A 68 12.54 -12.14 -7.82
N LEU A 69 11.53 -12.10 -8.71
CA LEU A 69 11.74 -12.12 -10.16
C LEU A 69 12.62 -10.96 -10.63
N SER A 70 12.46 -9.77 -10.03
CA SER A 70 13.30 -8.62 -10.35
C SER A 70 14.75 -8.78 -9.92
N ASP A 71 15.00 -9.52 -8.85
CA ASP A 71 16.37 -9.86 -8.42
C ASP A 71 17.03 -10.91 -9.33
N LEU A 72 16.24 -11.86 -9.88
CA LEU A 72 16.73 -12.94 -10.74
C LEU A 72 16.92 -12.52 -12.19
N PHE A 73 15.93 -11.84 -12.77
CA PHE A 73 15.88 -11.53 -14.19
C PHE A 73 16.21 -10.06 -14.51
N GLY A 74 16.37 -9.22 -13.47
CA GLY A 74 16.56 -7.79 -13.60
C GLY A 74 15.26 -6.99 -13.45
N ARG A 75 15.44 -5.70 -13.13
CA ARG A 75 14.33 -4.78 -12.85
C ARG A 75 13.54 -4.42 -14.10
N LYS A 76 14.27 -4.12 -15.20
CA LYS A 76 13.68 -3.68 -16.47
C LYS A 76 12.77 -4.73 -17.10
N PRO A 77 13.23 -5.96 -17.40
CA PRO A 77 12.39 -6.96 -18.06
C PRO A 77 11.20 -7.38 -17.18
N THR A 78 11.40 -7.47 -15.87
CA THR A 78 10.35 -7.87 -14.92
C THR A 78 9.27 -6.79 -14.81
N LEU A 79 9.65 -5.50 -14.76
CA LEU A 79 8.70 -4.40 -14.73
C LEU A 79 7.90 -4.33 -16.04
N ILE A 80 8.57 -4.47 -17.18
CA ILE A 80 7.89 -4.47 -18.49
C ILE A 80 6.89 -5.64 -18.59
N ALA A 81 7.28 -6.86 -18.18
CA ALA A 81 6.38 -8.01 -18.16
C ALA A 81 5.14 -7.75 -17.27
N GLY A 82 5.32 -7.18 -16.08
CA GLY A 82 4.22 -6.80 -15.20
C GLY A 82 3.30 -5.75 -15.83
N ILE A 83 3.86 -4.71 -16.45
CA ILE A 83 3.07 -3.68 -17.15
C ILE A 83 2.30 -4.30 -18.33
N VAL A 84 2.92 -5.13 -19.16
CA VAL A 84 2.23 -5.81 -20.27
C VAL A 84 1.05 -6.64 -19.75
N LEU A 85 1.24 -7.41 -18.67
CA LEU A 85 0.16 -8.21 -18.08
C LEU A 85 -0.97 -7.32 -17.54
N LEU A 86 -0.64 -6.19 -16.91
CA LEU A 86 -1.62 -5.20 -16.48
C LEU A 86 -2.41 -4.63 -17.66
N LEU A 87 -1.74 -4.28 -18.76
CA LEU A 87 -2.39 -3.75 -19.95
C LEU A 87 -3.31 -4.76 -20.62
N VAL A 88 -2.90 -6.05 -20.67
CA VAL A 88 -3.78 -7.13 -21.15
C VAL A 88 -5.02 -7.23 -20.26
N GLY A 89 -4.86 -7.22 -18.93
CA GLY A 89 -5.98 -7.20 -17.99
C GLY A 89 -6.87 -5.97 -18.17
N SER A 90 -6.28 -4.79 -18.36
CA SER A 90 -7.01 -3.54 -18.62
C SER A 90 -7.83 -3.59 -19.90
N LEU A 91 -7.22 -4.13 -20.98
CA LEU A 91 -7.91 -4.31 -22.26
C LEU A 91 -9.12 -5.24 -22.08
N LEU A 92 -8.94 -6.38 -21.43
CA LEU A 92 -9.99 -7.35 -21.17
C LEU A 92 -11.10 -6.78 -20.27
N CYS A 93 -10.76 -6.02 -19.23
CA CYS A 93 -11.75 -5.35 -18.35
C CYS A 93 -12.70 -4.45 -19.16
N GLY A 94 -12.18 -3.68 -20.12
CA GLY A 94 -13.03 -2.84 -20.97
C GLY A 94 -13.94 -3.62 -21.93
N PHE A 95 -13.64 -4.89 -22.19
CA PHE A 95 -14.49 -5.80 -22.97
C PHE A 95 -15.34 -6.74 -22.10
N ALA A 96 -15.44 -6.51 -20.81
CA ALA A 96 -16.22 -7.36 -19.92
C ALA A 96 -17.73 -7.34 -20.32
N TRP A 97 -18.32 -8.53 -20.40
CA TRP A 97 -19.73 -8.74 -20.77
C TRP A 97 -20.63 -9.08 -19.57
N SER A 98 -20.07 -9.25 -18.39
CA SER A 98 -20.74 -9.49 -17.13
C SER A 98 -19.86 -9.09 -15.95
N MET A 99 -20.45 -8.87 -14.76
CA MET A 99 -19.67 -8.59 -13.55
C MET A 99 -18.71 -9.73 -13.20
N ALA A 100 -19.11 -10.99 -13.41
CA ALA A 100 -18.24 -12.13 -13.16
C ALA A 100 -17.01 -12.13 -14.09
N SER A 101 -17.19 -11.83 -15.40
CA SER A 101 -16.07 -11.69 -16.34
C SER A 101 -15.16 -10.51 -15.94
N LEU A 102 -15.74 -9.40 -15.49
CA LEU A 102 -14.97 -8.25 -15.00
C LEU A 102 -14.10 -8.64 -13.81
N VAL A 103 -14.64 -9.38 -12.82
CA VAL A 103 -13.87 -9.88 -11.67
C VAL A 103 -12.68 -10.74 -12.10
N VAL A 104 -12.87 -11.67 -13.05
CA VAL A 104 -11.79 -12.50 -13.59
C VAL A 104 -10.72 -11.64 -14.29
N PHE A 105 -11.14 -10.66 -15.09
CA PHE A 105 -10.20 -9.78 -15.77
C PHE A 105 -9.47 -8.85 -14.80
N ARG A 106 -10.12 -8.44 -13.70
CA ARG A 106 -9.48 -7.71 -12.60
C ARG A 106 -8.41 -8.53 -11.88
N LEU A 107 -8.58 -9.87 -11.74
CA LEU A 107 -7.51 -10.74 -11.26
C LEU A 107 -6.30 -10.67 -12.19
N ILE A 108 -6.50 -10.81 -13.51
CA ILE A 108 -5.40 -10.74 -14.50
C ILE A 108 -4.68 -9.39 -14.42
N GLN A 109 -5.45 -8.30 -14.34
CA GLN A 109 -4.92 -6.94 -14.22
C GLN A 109 -4.10 -6.78 -12.93
N GLY A 110 -4.62 -7.27 -11.80
CA GLY A 110 -3.96 -7.26 -10.50
C GLY A 110 -2.65 -8.05 -10.49
N LEU A 111 -2.61 -9.21 -11.16
CA LEU A 111 -1.37 -9.99 -11.32
C LEU A 111 -0.23 -9.14 -11.91
N GLY A 112 -0.53 -8.28 -12.90
CA GLY A 112 0.47 -7.38 -13.48
C GLY A 112 0.79 -6.18 -12.59
N ALA A 113 -0.20 -5.62 -11.90
CA ALA A 113 -0.06 -4.43 -11.06
C ALA A 113 0.92 -4.64 -9.88
N GLY A 114 1.05 -5.88 -9.40
CA GLY A 114 1.96 -6.23 -8.31
C GLY A 114 3.43 -5.94 -8.59
N ALA A 115 3.83 -5.82 -9.86
CA ALA A 115 5.20 -5.49 -10.25
C ALA A 115 5.57 -4.02 -10.02
N ILE A 116 4.61 -3.09 -10.17
CA ILE A 116 4.90 -1.67 -10.32
C ILE A 116 5.56 -1.09 -9.08
N ILE A 117 4.89 -1.18 -7.92
CA ILE A 117 5.35 -0.50 -6.70
C ILE A 117 6.71 -1.02 -6.21
N PRO A 118 6.94 -2.35 -6.06
CA PRO A 118 8.20 -2.84 -5.52
C PRO A 118 9.38 -2.59 -6.46
N ILE A 119 9.18 -2.80 -7.78
CA ILE A 119 10.28 -2.68 -8.74
C ILE A 119 10.64 -1.20 -8.95
N THR A 120 9.67 -0.29 -9.05
CA THR A 120 9.93 1.14 -9.16
C THR A 120 10.67 1.68 -7.94
N ALA A 121 10.29 1.24 -6.74
CA ALA A 121 10.98 1.60 -5.51
C ALA A 121 12.42 1.04 -5.47
N THR A 122 12.65 -0.16 -5.99
CA THR A 122 13.98 -0.78 -6.10
C THR A 122 14.84 -0.04 -7.12
N ILE A 123 14.30 0.31 -8.30
CA ILE A 123 15.02 1.11 -9.31
C ILE A 123 15.47 2.46 -8.73
N ILE A 124 14.62 3.15 -7.95
CA ILE A 124 15.00 4.38 -7.25
C ILE A 124 16.15 4.12 -6.27
N GLY A 125 16.08 3.01 -5.51
CA GLY A 125 17.16 2.59 -4.61
C GLY A 125 18.48 2.31 -5.32
N ASP A 126 18.44 1.85 -6.57
CA ASP A 126 19.62 1.56 -7.38
C ASP A 126 20.20 2.79 -8.09
N LEU A 127 19.36 3.74 -8.52
CA LEU A 127 19.78 4.91 -9.29
C LEU A 127 20.23 6.11 -8.45
N TYR A 128 19.75 6.21 -7.21
CA TYR A 128 19.97 7.38 -6.37
C TYR A 128 20.80 7.08 -5.12
N LYS A 129 21.65 8.04 -4.76
CA LYS A 129 22.37 8.01 -3.49
C LYS A 129 21.37 8.20 -2.33
N LEU A 130 21.76 7.78 -1.14
CA LEU A 130 20.94 7.77 0.07
C LEU A 130 20.19 9.09 0.30
N GLU A 131 20.89 10.22 0.17
CA GLU A 131 20.37 11.56 0.41
C GLU A 131 19.38 12.04 -0.66
N GLU A 132 19.46 11.47 -1.86
CA GLU A 132 18.60 11.80 -3.01
C GLU A 132 17.35 10.93 -3.07
N ARG A 133 17.40 9.71 -2.51
CA ARG A 133 16.29 8.74 -2.51
C ARG A 133 15.03 9.32 -1.91
N GLY A 134 15.16 10.09 -0.82
CA GLY A 134 14.01 10.74 -0.19
C GLY A 134 13.27 11.69 -1.15
N ARG A 135 14.00 12.47 -1.95
CA ARG A 135 13.39 13.35 -2.95
C ARG A 135 12.71 12.56 -4.08
N ALA A 136 13.36 11.52 -4.58
CA ALA A 136 12.79 10.66 -5.62
C ALA A 136 11.53 9.93 -5.13
N GLN A 137 11.56 9.36 -3.92
CA GLN A 137 10.39 8.75 -3.28
C GLN A 137 9.28 9.78 -2.99
N GLY A 138 9.65 11.03 -2.66
CA GLY A 138 8.71 12.13 -2.47
C GLY A 138 7.95 12.48 -3.77
N MET A 139 8.62 12.45 -4.92
CA MET A 139 7.96 12.63 -6.22
C MET A 139 6.94 11.50 -6.49
N ILE A 140 7.30 10.25 -6.21
CA ILE A 140 6.38 9.11 -6.34
C ILE A 140 5.17 9.23 -5.39
N ALA A 141 5.41 9.64 -4.14
CA ALA A 141 4.33 9.88 -3.18
C ALA A 141 3.43 11.05 -3.62
N GLY A 142 4.00 12.08 -4.28
CA GLY A 142 3.26 13.18 -4.91
C GLY A 142 2.35 12.70 -6.03
N VAL A 143 2.80 11.74 -6.85
CA VAL A 143 1.95 11.12 -7.89
C VAL A 143 0.73 10.44 -7.27
N TRP A 144 0.89 9.73 -6.16
CA TRP A 144 -0.23 9.12 -5.43
C TRP A 144 -1.22 10.15 -4.92
N ALA A 145 -0.72 11.26 -4.35
CA ALA A 145 -1.59 12.34 -3.86
C ALA A 145 -2.39 13.01 -4.98
N ILE A 146 -1.74 13.27 -6.11
CA ILE A 146 -2.39 13.84 -7.31
C ILE A 146 -3.43 12.87 -7.88
N SER A 147 -3.10 11.58 -7.97
CA SER A 147 -3.99 10.54 -8.46
C SER A 147 -5.24 10.37 -7.58
N GLY A 148 -5.11 10.57 -6.27
CA GLY A 148 -6.24 10.54 -5.35
C GLY A 148 -7.32 11.58 -5.66
N VAL A 149 -6.94 12.70 -6.30
CA VAL A 149 -7.87 13.75 -6.76
C VAL A 149 -8.25 13.56 -8.23
N LEU A 150 -7.25 13.33 -9.08
CA LEU A 150 -7.47 13.21 -10.52
C LEU A 150 -8.22 11.93 -10.90
N GLY A 151 -8.05 10.83 -10.16
CA GLY A 151 -8.72 9.57 -10.45
C GLY A 151 -10.26 9.69 -10.43
N PRO A 152 -10.87 10.12 -9.32
CA PRO A 152 -12.32 10.33 -9.27
C PRO A 152 -12.83 11.35 -10.28
N LEU A 153 -12.09 12.45 -10.51
CA LEU A 153 -12.47 13.46 -11.51
C LEU A 153 -12.44 12.90 -12.93
N ALA A 154 -11.37 12.21 -13.30
CA ALA A 154 -11.24 11.58 -14.59
C ALA A 154 -12.30 10.47 -14.77
N GLY A 155 -12.57 9.69 -13.72
CA GLY A 155 -13.62 8.66 -13.73
C GLY A 155 -15.00 9.24 -13.99
N ALA A 156 -15.37 10.32 -13.31
CA ALA A 156 -16.64 11.01 -13.54
C ALA A 156 -16.74 11.55 -14.97
N LEU A 157 -15.72 12.28 -15.46
CA LEU A 157 -15.69 12.81 -16.82
C LEU A 157 -15.78 11.71 -17.89
N ILE A 158 -15.09 10.59 -17.67
CA ILE A 158 -15.14 9.45 -18.61
C ILE A 158 -16.53 8.83 -18.65
N VAL A 159 -17.15 8.60 -17.49
CA VAL A 159 -18.47 7.96 -17.40
C VAL A 159 -19.56 8.87 -17.97
N ASP A 160 -19.45 10.19 -17.79
CA ASP A 160 -20.44 11.16 -18.29
C ASP A 160 -20.38 11.37 -19.80
N HIS A 161 -19.18 11.25 -20.42
CA HIS A 161 -18.99 11.60 -21.83
C HIS A 161 -18.62 10.42 -22.73
N PHE A 162 -18.17 9.31 -22.16
CA PHE A 162 -17.68 8.13 -22.86
C PHE A 162 -18.25 6.85 -22.23
N SER A 163 -17.89 5.69 -22.79
CA SER A 163 -18.17 4.40 -22.16
C SER A 163 -17.31 4.20 -20.91
N TRP A 164 -17.85 3.56 -19.88
CA TRP A 164 -17.11 3.16 -18.68
C TRP A 164 -15.86 2.33 -19.00
N ALA A 165 -15.82 1.62 -20.12
CA ALA A 165 -14.66 0.83 -20.56
C ALA A 165 -13.37 1.67 -20.63
N TRP A 166 -13.49 2.97 -20.92
CA TRP A 166 -12.35 3.87 -21.02
C TRP A 166 -11.61 4.09 -19.70
N ILE A 167 -12.24 3.83 -18.53
CA ILE A 167 -11.53 3.89 -17.25
C ILE A 167 -10.43 2.85 -17.15
N PHE A 168 -10.58 1.72 -17.86
CA PHE A 168 -9.57 0.68 -17.97
C PHE A 168 -8.61 0.94 -19.15
N TRP A 169 -9.14 1.39 -20.28
CA TRP A 169 -8.34 1.60 -21.48
C TRP A 169 -7.39 2.80 -21.38
N ILE A 170 -7.62 3.75 -20.47
CA ILE A 170 -6.68 4.85 -20.19
C ILE A 170 -5.29 4.35 -19.77
N ASN A 171 -5.21 3.14 -19.22
CA ASN A 171 -3.94 2.50 -18.87
C ASN A 171 -3.11 2.15 -20.10
N LEU A 172 -3.73 1.88 -21.26
CA LEU A 172 -3.01 1.46 -22.47
C LEU A 172 -2.00 2.51 -22.96
N PRO A 173 -2.38 3.76 -23.23
CA PRO A 173 -1.42 4.78 -23.64
C PRO A 173 -0.37 5.06 -22.56
N LEU A 174 -0.75 5.09 -21.27
CA LEU A 174 0.19 5.32 -20.17
C LEU A 174 1.22 4.18 -20.07
N GLY A 175 0.77 2.94 -20.19
CA GLY A 175 1.66 1.78 -20.16
C GLY A 175 2.62 1.72 -21.36
N VAL A 176 2.12 2.03 -22.56
CA VAL A 176 2.98 2.10 -23.78
C VAL A 176 4.06 3.16 -23.61
N VAL A 177 3.71 4.38 -23.16
CA VAL A 177 4.68 5.45 -22.88
C VAL A 177 5.70 4.99 -21.84
N THR A 178 5.26 4.32 -20.78
CA THR A 178 6.15 3.77 -19.76
C THR A 178 7.12 2.74 -20.33
N ILE A 179 6.62 1.77 -21.11
CA ILE A 179 7.45 0.72 -21.73
C ILE A 179 8.49 1.34 -22.66
N ILE A 180 8.09 2.26 -23.54
CA ILE A 180 9.00 2.96 -24.44
C ILE A 180 10.09 3.70 -23.65
N GLY A 181 9.71 4.45 -22.60
CA GLY A 181 10.65 5.17 -21.77
C GLY A 181 11.64 4.25 -21.05
N LEU A 182 11.18 3.11 -20.51
CA LEU A 182 12.06 2.11 -19.90
C LEU A 182 12.98 1.44 -20.93
N LEU A 183 12.50 1.15 -22.13
CA LEU A 183 13.32 0.55 -23.19
C LEU A 183 14.45 1.49 -23.64
N LEU A 184 14.15 2.77 -23.79
CA LEU A 184 15.10 3.76 -24.31
C LEU A 184 16.11 4.24 -23.25
N PHE A 185 15.70 4.42 -22.01
CA PHE A 185 16.51 5.13 -21.01
C PHE A 185 17.05 4.25 -19.88
N LEU A 186 16.39 3.12 -19.55
CA LEU A 186 16.87 2.22 -18.51
C LEU A 186 17.75 1.14 -19.14
N HIS A 187 19.07 1.25 -18.95
CA HIS A 187 20.05 0.25 -19.37
C HIS A 187 20.45 -0.56 -18.12
N GLU A 188 20.22 -1.85 -18.18
CA GLU A 188 20.53 -2.79 -17.11
C GLU A 188 21.37 -3.92 -17.68
N SER A 189 22.56 -4.13 -17.13
CA SER A 189 23.40 -5.29 -17.42
C SER A 189 23.16 -6.33 -16.34
N VAL A 190 22.36 -7.33 -16.65
CA VAL A 190 22.12 -8.48 -15.75
C VAL A 190 23.02 -9.60 -16.18
N GLU A 191 23.86 -10.10 -15.28
CA GLU A 191 24.48 -11.40 -15.49
C GLU A 191 23.36 -12.44 -15.33
N THR A 192 22.93 -13.00 -16.46
CA THR A 192 21.94 -14.06 -16.47
C THR A 192 22.52 -15.32 -15.85
N HIS A 193 22.27 -15.54 -14.58
CA HIS A 193 22.40 -16.86 -14.00
C HIS A 193 21.19 -17.68 -14.45
N ARG A 194 21.37 -18.98 -14.69
CA ARG A 194 20.26 -19.91 -14.93
C ARG A 194 19.47 -20.06 -13.64
N ALA A 195 18.66 -19.05 -13.32
CA ALA A 195 17.83 -19.04 -12.15
C ALA A 195 16.67 -20.03 -12.34
N ARG A 196 16.43 -20.84 -11.32
CA ARG A 196 15.24 -21.71 -11.27
C ARG A 196 14.14 -20.95 -10.51
N ILE A 197 12.98 -20.79 -11.15
CA ILE A 197 11.82 -20.21 -10.49
C ILE A 197 11.18 -21.28 -9.62
N ASP A 198 10.94 -20.96 -8.36
CA ASP A 198 10.18 -21.82 -7.47
C ASP A 198 8.66 -21.66 -7.70
N TYR A 199 8.16 -22.38 -8.72
CA TYR A 199 6.73 -22.34 -9.08
C TYR A 199 5.85 -22.89 -7.95
N LEU A 200 6.32 -23.91 -7.20
CA LEU A 200 5.54 -24.51 -6.11
C LEU A 200 5.45 -23.55 -4.93
N GLY A 201 6.55 -22.91 -4.54
CA GLY A 201 6.55 -21.88 -3.51
C GLY A 201 5.64 -20.72 -3.90
N ALA A 202 5.70 -20.23 -5.16
CA ALA A 202 4.80 -19.19 -5.68
C ALA A 202 3.33 -19.58 -5.56
N LEU A 203 2.98 -20.80 -5.93
CA LEU A 203 1.61 -21.30 -5.86
C LEU A 203 1.12 -21.41 -4.42
N LEU A 204 1.91 -22.03 -3.53
CA LEU A 204 1.56 -22.20 -2.12
C LEU A 204 1.41 -20.84 -1.41
N PHE A 205 2.31 -19.91 -1.67
CA PHE A 205 2.22 -18.54 -1.17
C PHE A 205 0.94 -17.85 -1.66
N SER A 206 0.65 -17.97 -2.97
CA SER A 206 -0.54 -17.36 -3.58
C SER A 206 -1.84 -17.92 -2.99
N ILE A 207 -1.92 -19.25 -2.80
CA ILE A 207 -3.09 -19.91 -2.18
C ILE A 207 -3.23 -19.47 -0.73
N SER A 208 -2.14 -19.44 0.04
CA SER A 208 -2.16 -19.07 1.45
C SER A 208 -2.62 -17.63 1.64
N ILE A 209 -1.94 -16.68 0.97
CA ILE A 209 -2.28 -15.26 1.09
C ILE A 209 -3.64 -14.96 0.48
N GLY A 210 -3.98 -15.59 -0.65
CA GLY A 210 -5.31 -15.49 -1.26
C GLY A 210 -6.42 -15.94 -0.31
N ALA A 211 -6.27 -17.09 0.32
CA ALA A 211 -7.24 -17.61 1.30
C ALA A 211 -7.36 -16.67 2.52
N LEU A 212 -6.23 -16.15 3.04
CA LEU A 212 -6.23 -15.16 4.14
C LEU A 212 -6.98 -13.89 3.76
N LEU A 213 -6.70 -13.32 2.59
CA LEU A 213 -7.31 -12.06 2.17
C LEU A 213 -8.81 -12.23 1.89
N VAL A 214 -9.23 -13.35 1.29
CA VAL A 214 -10.67 -13.67 1.12
C VAL A 214 -11.34 -13.85 2.48
N LEU A 215 -10.72 -14.60 3.40
CA LEU A 215 -11.23 -14.77 4.75
C LEU A 215 -11.45 -13.43 5.46
N LEU A 216 -10.51 -12.51 5.34
CA LEU A 216 -10.62 -11.18 5.94
C LEU A 216 -11.68 -10.30 5.26
N THR A 217 -11.82 -10.42 3.94
CA THR A 217 -12.79 -9.63 3.16
C THR A 217 -14.23 -10.09 3.40
N GLU A 218 -14.43 -11.41 3.55
CA GLU A 218 -15.74 -12.04 3.68
C GLU A 218 -16.10 -12.37 5.15
N ALA A 219 -15.30 -11.92 6.12
CA ALA A 219 -15.44 -12.27 7.52
C ALA A 219 -16.84 -12.04 8.09
N ASP A 220 -17.52 -10.97 7.65
CA ASP A 220 -18.85 -10.58 8.13
C ASP A 220 -20.00 -11.13 7.25
N ALA A 221 -19.71 -11.59 6.02
CA ALA A 221 -20.73 -11.94 5.02
C ALA A 221 -20.82 -13.44 4.73
N ALA A 222 -19.72 -14.19 4.86
CA ALA A 222 -19.66 -15.59 4.45
C ALA A 222 -20.15 -16.55 5.54
N PRO A 223 -20.72 -17.71 5.17
CA PRO A 223 -21.06 -18.77 6.10
C PRO A 223 -19.84 -19.25 6.90
N GLY A 224 -20.01 -19.53 8.20
CA GLY A 224 -18.93 -19.96 9.08
C GLY A 224 -18.14 -21.19 8.59
N ALA A 225 -18.81 -22.12 7.89
CA ALA A 225 -18.15 -23.28 7.25
C ALA A 225 -17.15 -22.86 6.15
N LEU A 226 -17.47 -21.84 5.36
CA LEU A 226 -16.56 -21.31 4.33
C LEU A 226 -15.39 -20.59 4.99
N LEU A 227 -15.62 -19.80 6.04
CA LEU A 227 -14.55 -19.13 6.80
C LEU A 227 -13.61 -20.16 7.45
N ALA A 228 -14.15 -21.22 8.03
CA ALA A 228 -13.36 -22.32 8.58
C ALA A 228 -12.52 -23.01 7.49
N LEU A 229 -13.10 -23.29 6.32
CA LEU A 229 -12.39 -23.88 5.19
C LEU A 229 -11.24 -22.97 4.73
N LEU A 230 -11.51 -21.67 4.55
CA LEU A 230 -10.49 -20.68 4.16
C LEU A 230 -9.37 -20.61 5.22
N GLY A 231 -9.71 -20.65 6.50
CA GLY A 231 -8.74 -20.72 7.59
C GLY A 231 -7.86 -21.99 7.53
N VAL A 232 -8.44 -23.14 7.28
CA VAL A 232 -7.70 -24.40 7.09
C VAL A 232 -6.81 -24.32 5.85
N VAL A 233 -7.31 -23.82 4.72
CA VAL A 233 -6.52 -23.65 3.49
C VAL A 233 -5.36 -22.70 3.73
N PHE A 234 -5.57 -21.55 4.40
CA PHE A 234 -4.52 -20.61 4.77
C PHE A 234 -3.43 -21.28 5.60
N VAL A 235 -3.80 -21.95 6.69
CA VAL A 235 -2.83 -22.56 7.61
C VAL A 235 -2.11 -23.73 6.94
N ALA A 236 -2.81 -24.61 6.24
CA ALA A 236 -2.23 -25.79 5.61
C ALA A 236 -1.26 -25.40 4.47
N SER A 237 -1.69 -24.52 3.56
CA SER A 237 -0.83 -24.06 2.46
C SER A 237 0.33 -23.20 2.96
N GLY A 238 0.11 -22.38 3.98
CA GLY A 238 1.16 -21.57 4.61
C GLY A 238 2.21 -22.43 5.35
N ALA A 239 1.77 -23.44 6.08
CA ALA A 239 2.70 -24.38 6.73
C ALA A 239 3.51 -25.16 5.70
N TRP A 240 2.85 -25.66 4.64
CA TRP A 240 3.56 -26.33 3.55
C TRP A 240 4.52 -25.41 2.83
N PHE A 241 4.11 -24.18 2.53
CA PHE A 241 4.98 -23.14 1.97
C PHE A 241 6.25 -22.95 2.81
N LEU A 242 6.11 -22.77 4.13
CA LEU A 242 7.28 -22.57 5.02
C LEU A 242 8.22 -23.77 5.06
N VAL A 243 7.69 -24.99 4.97
CA VAL A 243 8.51 -26.22 4.90
C VAL A 243 9.22 -26.30 3.55
N HIS A 244 8.52 -26.02 2.46
CA HIS A 244 9.08 -26.04 1.10
C HIS A 244 10.19 -25.01 0.93
N GLU A 245 9.97 -23.76 1.35
CA GLU A 245 10.94 -22.64 1.24
C GLU A 245 12.26 -22.88 1.98
N ARG A 246 12.25 -23.70 3.03
CA ARG A 246 13.48 -24.07 3.74
C ARG A 246 14.39 -24.99 2.93
N HIS A 247 13.83 -25.70 1.94
CA HIS A 247 14.54 -26.70 1.14
C HIS A 247 14.67 -26.27 -0.33
N ALA A 248 13.97 -25.22 -0.75
CA ALA A 248 14.02 -24.71 -2.12
C ALA A 248 15.41 -24.11 -2.44
N PRO A 249 16.03 -24.50 -3.57
CA PRO A 249 17.33 -23.95 -3.98
C PRO A 249 17.29 -22.43 -4.22
N GLU A 250 16.21 -21.94 -4.77
CA GLU A 250 15.95 -20.53 -5.10
C GLU A 250 14.62 -20.06 -4.53
N PRO A 251 14.50 -19.93 -3.19
CA PRO A 251 13.23 -19.61 -2.54
C PRO A 251 12.68 -18.25 -2.99
N ILE A 252 11.35 -18.15 -3.15
CA ILE A 252 10.66 -16.89 -3.45
C ILE A 252 10.72 -15.95 -2.26
N VAL A 253 10.50 -16.50 -1.06
CA VAL A 253 10.64 -15.79 0.20
C VAL A 253 11.86 -16.31 0.93
N SER A 254 12.96 -15.59 0.86
CA SER A 254 14.12 -15.95 1.66
C SER A 254 13.80 -15.81 3.16
N ILE A 255 13.53 -16.95 3.82
CA ILE A 255 13.24 -17.00 5.27
C ILE A 255 14.40 -16.36 6.05
N THR A 256 15.64 -16.60 5.62
CA THR A 256 16.85 -16.00 6.23
C THR A 256 16.85 -14.49 6.10
N LEU A 257 16.33 -13.92 4.99
CA LEU A 257 16.19 -12.49 4.82
C LEU A 257 15.09 -11.94 5.72
N TRP A 258 13.91 -12.58 5.73
CA TRP A 258 12.75 -12.11 6.49
C TRP A 258 12.93 -12.23 8.01
N THR A 259 13.76 -13.18 8.47
CA THR A 259 14.08 -13.34 9.88
C THR A 259 15.26 -12.46 10.34
N ARG A 260 15.97 -11.78 9.43
CA ARG A 260 16.95 -10.75 9.82
C ARG A 260 16.26 -9.68 10.65
N ARG A 261 16.78 -9.39 11.85
CA ARG A 261 16.15 -8.47 12.81
C ARG A 261 15.74 -7.13 12.19
N LEU A 262 16.55 -6.57 11.31
CA LEU A 262 16.25 -5.31 10.63
C LEU A 262 15.00 -5.44 9.72
N VAL A 263 14.96 -6.49 8.89
CA VAL A 263 13.85 -6.71 7.93
C VAL A 263 12.58 -7.07 8.70
N ALA A 264 12.65 -7.98 9.65
CA ALA A 264 11.53 -8.41 10.46
C ALA A 264 10.87 -7.23 11.22
N THR A 265 11.68 -6.45 11.95
CA THR A 265 11.15 -5.32 12.72
C THR A 265 10.61 -4.21 11.83
N SER A 266 11.22 -3.95 10.66
CA SER A 266 10.72 -2.99 9.69
C SER A 266 9.41 -3.45 9.04
N ASN A 267 9.28 -4.73 8.70
CA ASN A 267 8.06 -5.31 8.17
C ASN A 267 6.91 -5.23 9.19
N VAL A 268 7.18 -5.58 10.47
CA VAL A 268 6.19 -5.47 11.54
C VAL A 268 5.78 -4.00 11.76
N ALA A 269 6.73 -3.08 11.83
CA ALA A 269 6.42 -1.65 12.00
C ALA A 269 5.57 -1.12 10.84
N THR A 270 5.87 -1.53 9.60
CA THR A 270 5.14 -1.08 8.41
C THR A 270 3.76 -1.74 8.31
N LEU A 271 3.61 -2.99 8.72
CA LEU A 271 2.32 -3.68 8.82
C LEU A 271 1.41 -2.95 9.81
N LEU A 272 1.89 -2.72 11.04
CA LEU A 272 1.12 -2.03 12.08
C LEU A 272 0.75 -0.60 11.67
N ALA A 273 1.69 0.14 11.05
CA ALA A 273 1.43 1.48 10.54
C ALA A 273 0.38 1.47 9.41
N GLY A 274 0.44 0.50 8.50
CA GLY A 274 -0.56 0.30 7.45
C GLY A 274 -1.94 -0.01 8.02
N THR A 275 -2.01 -0.88 9.05
CA THR A 275 -3.25 -1.22 9.77
C THR A 275 -3.87 0.03 10.41
N ALA A 276 -3.07 0.83 11.13
CA ALA A 276 -3.55 2.05 11.77
C ALA A 276 -4.02 3.09 10.77
N LEU A 277 -3.28 3.25 9.65
CA LEU A 277 -3.57 4.25 8.63
C LEU A 277 -4.89 3.96 7.92
N ILE A 278 -5.07 2.75 7.41
CA ILE A 278 -6.32 2.37 6.73
C ILE A 278 -7.46 2.28 7.73
N GLY A 279 -7.19 1.84 8.96
CA GLY A 279 -8.17 1.91 10.03
C GLY A 279 -8.69 3.34 10.24
N LEU A 280 -7.80 4.33 10.29
CA LEU A 280 -8.19 5.74 10.38
C LEU A 280 -9.02 6.19 9.17
N THR A 281 -8.56 5.87 7.95
CA THR A 281 -9.28 6.30 6.73
C THR A 281 -10.68 5.69 6.63
N THR A 282 -10.92 4.57 7.27
CA THR A 282 -12.23 3.91 7.33
C THR A 282 -13.16 4.61 8.31
N VAL A 283 -12.70 4.89 9.54
CA VAL A 283 -13.60 5.35 10.62
C VAL A 283 -13.72 6.87 10.73
N LEU A 284 -12.69 7.63 10.33
CA LEU A 284 -12.70 9.09 10.48
C LEU A 284 -13.80 9.79 9.65
N PRO A 285 -14.04 9.44 8.37
CA PRO A 285 -15.14 10.05 7.62
C PRO A 285 -16.52 9.77 8.24
N ILE A 286 -16.68 8.56 8.77
CA ILE A 286 -17.91 8.13 9.46
C ILE A 286 -18.12 9.00 10.72
N TYR A 287 -17.05 9.27 11.48
CA TYR A 287 -17.11 10.14 12.67
C TYR A 287 -17.45 11.59 12.29
N VAL A 288 -16.80 12.15 11.28
CA VAL A 288 -17.00 13.55 10.86
C VAL A 288 -18.41 13.78 10.34
N GLN A 289 -18.97 12.82 9.62
CA GLN A 289 -20.35 12.93 9.10
C GLN A 289 -21.39 12.55 10.15
N GLY A 290 -21.26 11.41 10.80
CA GLY A 290 -22.25 10.87 11.73
C GLY A 290 -22.25 11.51 13.10
N VAL A 291 -21.08 11.86 13.66
CA VAL A 291 -20.97 12.44 15.01
C VAL A 291 -20.84 13.96 14.97
N LEU A 292 -19.95 14.51 14.12
CA LEU A 292 -19.79 15.96 14.03
C LEU A 292 -20.90 16.62 13.17
N GLY A 293 -21.70 15.84 12.44
CA GLY A 293 -22.79 16.34 11.57
C GLY A 293 -22.27 17.23 10.43
N ARG A 294 -21.06 16.96 9.94
CA ARG A 294 -20.44 17.76 8.86
C ARG A 294 -20.65 17.11 7.49
N SER A 295 -20.55 17.94 6.44
CA SER A 295 -20.71 17.46 5.07
C SER A 295 -19.61 16.46 4.68
N PRO A 296 -19.87 15.58 3.68
CA PRO A 296 -18.86 14.70 3.10
C PRO A 296 -17.60 15.43 2.63
N MET A 297 -17.74 16.68 2.14
CA MET A 297 -16.61 17.54 1.75
C MET A 297 -15.68 17.83 2.94
N VAL A 298 -16.22 18.14 4.11
CA VAL A 298 -15.43 18.37 5.33
C VAL A 298 -14.75 17.08 5.77
N ALA A 299 -15.43 15.94 5.71
CA ALA A 299 -14.83 14.64 6.00
C ALA A 299 -13.66 14.33 5.06
N GLY A 300 -13.83 14.59 3.77
CA GLY A 300 -12.77 14.44 2.76
C GLY A 300 -11.55 15.34 3.05
N THR A 301 -11.76 16.60 3.46
CA THR A 301 -10.65 17.52 3.79
C THR A 301 -9.86 17.07 5.02
N THR A 302 -10.50 16.43 6.02
CA THR A 302 -9.78 15.88 7.18
C THR A 302 -8.85 14.73 6.79
N LEU A 303 -9.24 13.90 5.82
CA LEU A 303 -8.38 12.85 5.26
C LEU A 303 -7.34 13.40 4.27
N ALA A 304 -7.67 14.45 3.51
CA ALA A 304 -6.72 15.08 2.61
C ALA A 304 -5.47 15.58 3.36
N ALA A 305 -5.61 16.00 4.61
CA ALA A 305 -4.49 16.38 5.46
C ALA A 305 -3.48 15.23 5.65
N LEU A 306 -3.94 13.99 5.83
CA LEU A 306 -3.09 12.79 5.89
C LEU A 306 -2.37 12.55 4.55
N ILE A 307 -3.13 12.65 3.44
CA ILE A 307 -2.61 12.44 2.08
C ILE A 307 -1.54 13.48 1.74
N VAL A 308 -1.67 14.72 2.22
CA VAL A 308 -0.66 15.79 2.04
C VAL A 308 0.55 15.58 2.96
N GLY A 309 0.32 15.20 4.21
CA GLY A 309 1.38 15.00 5.21
C GLY A 309 2.41 13.93 4.79
N TRP A 310 1.93 12.85 4.17
CA TRP A 310 2.80 11.75 3.74
C TRP A 310 3.84 12.18 2.69
N PRO A 311 3.49 12.64 1.47
CA PRO A 311 4.50 13.04 0.48
C PRO A 311 5.37 14.19 0.95
N LEU A 312 4.81 15.11 1.73
CA LEU A 312 5.54 16.24 2.28
C LEU A 312 6.71 15.74 3.14
N SER A 313 6.44 14.90 4.12
CA SER A 313 7.48 14.35 5.01
C SER A 313 8.50 13.49 4.27
N VAL A 314 8.05 12.68 3.30
CA VAL A 314 8.93 11.89 2.44
C VAL A 314 9.88 12.79 1.65
N SER A 315 9.38 13.89 1.07
CA SER A 315 10.20 14.82 0.28
C SER A 315 11.29 15.52 1.11
N PHE A 316 11.02 15.75 2.40
CA PHE A 316 11.99 16.34 3.32
C PHE A 316 12.94 15.33 3.97
N SER A 317 12.68 14.02 3.85
CA SER A 317 13.45 12.97 4.50
C SER A 317 14.95 13.03 4.19
N GLY A 318 15.33 13.30 2.94
CA GLY A 318 16.74 13.43 2.55
C GLY A 318 17.47 14.60 3.24
N ARG A 319 16.76 15.72 3.53
CA ARG A 319 17.32 16.84 4.33
C ARG A 319 17.49 16.42 5.80
N LEU A 320 16.50 15.70 6.32
CA LEU A 320 16.54 15.19 7.69
C LEU A 320 17.65 14.15 7.88
N TYR A 321 17.92 13.29 6.88
CA TYR A 321 19.05 12.34 6.93
C TYR A 321 20.39 13.04 7.03
N ARG A 322 20.59 14.14 6.28
CA ARG A 322 21.82 14.93 6.34
C ARG A 322 21.98 15.70 7.65
N ALA A 323 20.89 16.25 8.17
CA ALA A 323 20.91 17.06 9.39
C ALA A 323 21.01 16.24 10.67
N PHE A 324 20.25 15.13 10.74
CA PHE A 324 20.04 14.37 11.99
C PHE A 324 20.43 12.89 11.88
N GLY A 325 20.69 12.40 10.68
CA GLY A 325 20.95 10.99 10.39
C GLY A 325 19.67 10.14 10.32
N ILE A 326 19.78 8.96 9.70
CA ILE A 326 18.67 8.04 9.43
C ILE A 326 17.95 7.62 10.72
N ARG A 327 18.69 7.27 11.77
CA ARG A 327 18.13 6.79 13.04
C ARG A 327 17.23 7.81 13.72
N ARG A 328 17.67 9.08 13.78
CA ARG A 328 16.85 10.15 14.40
C ARG A 328 15.65 10.49 13.56
N THR A 329 15.77 10.47 12.24
CA THR A 329 14.64 10.68 11.32
C THR A 329 13.58 9.59 11.47
N LEU A 330 13.98 8.33 11.55
CA LEU A 330 13.07 7.21 11.78
C LEU A 330 12.33 7.36 13.11
N ARG A 331 13.06 7.71 14.18
CA ARG A 331 12.48 7.96 15.51
C ARG A 331 11.53 9.16 15.52
N ALA A 332 11.85 10.24 14.82
CA ALA A 332 10.95 11.39 14.69
C ALA A 332 9.62 10.99 14.04
N GLY A 333 9.65 10.21 12.96
CA GLY A 333 8.44 9.66 12.33
C GLY A 333 7.64 8.78 13.30
N SER A 334 8.32 7.90 14.05
CA SER A 334 7.66 7.00 15.01
C SER A 334 7.04 7.72 16.20
N VAL A 335 7.52 8.90 16.57
CA VAL A 335 6.92 9.76 17.61
C VAL A 335 5.74 10.56 17.07
N LEU A 336 5.87 11.13 15.86
CA LEU A 336 4.78 11.90 15.23
C LEU A 336 3.53 11.05 14.99
N PHE A 337 3.71 9.77 14.67
CA PHE A 337 2.60 8.89 14.33
C PHE A 337 1.62 8.67 15.49
N PRO A 338 2.03 8.23 16.71
CA PRO A 338 1.13 8.10 17.85
C PRO A 338 0.66 9.46 18.41
N ILE A 339 1.45 10.55 18.29
CA ILE A 339 0.98 11.88 18.66
C ILE A 339 -0.21 12.26 17.79
N GLY A 340 -0.11 12.09 16.45
CA GLY A 340 -1.24 12.34 15.56
C GLY A 340 -2.46 11.47 15.88
N ALA A 341 -2.26 10.18 16.18
CA ALA A 341 -3.34 9.30 16.62
C ALA A 341 -3.99 9.74 17.94
N ALA A 342 -3.21 10.24 18.89
CA ALA A 342 -3.72 10.71 20.18
C ALA A 342 -4.68 11.91 20.04
N PHE A 343 -4.52 12.76 19.02
CA PHE A 343 -5.47 13.84 18.74
C PHE A 343 -6.90 13.33 18.52
N LEU A 344 -7.05 12.10 18.00
CA LEU A 344 -8.36 11.49 17.75
C LEU A 344 -9.12 11.18 19.06
N LEU A 345 -8.40 10.94 20.18
CA LEU A 345 -9.03 10.67 21.48
C LEU A 345 -9.67 11.93 22.09
N PHE A 346 -9.23 13.11 21.66
CA PHE A 346 -9.80 14.38 22.11
C PHE A 346 -10.99 14.82 21.25
N LEU A 347 -11.35 14.06 20.21
CA LEU A 347 -12.57 14.33 19.45
C LEU A 347 -13.81 14.05 20.29
N GLY A 348 -14.74 14.98 20.24
CA GLY A 348 -16.07 14.88 20.86
C GLY A 348 -17.11 15.47 19.93
N PRO A 349 -18.42 15.30 20.21
CA PRO A 349 -19.51 15.73 19.31
C PRO A 349 -19.52 17.22 18.96
N GLN A 350 -18.85 18.06 19.75
CA GLN A 350 -18.73 19.51 19.51
C GLN A 350 -17.35 19.93 19.02
N SER A 351 -16.44 18.98 18.78
CA SER A 351 -15.08 19.30 18.35
C SER A 351 -15.04 19.90 16.96
N SER A 352 -14.07 20.77 16.73
CA SER A 352 -13.78 21.26 15.38
C SER A 352 -13.18 20.15 14.51
N PRO A 353 -13.60 19.99 13.25
CA PRO A 353 -12.97 19.09 12.29
C PRO A 353 -11.46 19.36 12.09
N VAL A 354 -11.00 20.57 12.41
CA VAL A 354 -9.58 20.94 12.35
C VAL A 354 -8.74 20.04 13.27
N LEU A 355 -9.26 19.65 14.43
CA LEU A 355 -8.55 18.74 15.35
C LEU A 355 -8.28 17.38 14.68
N ALA A 356 -9.28 16.84 13.98
CA ALA A 356 -9.13 15.61 13.19
C ALA A 356 -8.14 15.78 12.04
N ALA A 357 -8.17 16.91 11.34
CA ALA A 357 -7.24 17.22 10.26
C ALA A 357 -5.78 17.32 10.75
N VAL A 358 -5.54 17.97 11.90
CA VAL A 358 -4.20 18.05 12.51
C VAL A 358 -3.70 16.66 12.90
N GLY A 359 -4.53 15.84 13.56
CA GLY A 359 -4.17 14.45 13.88
C GLY A 359 -3.83 13.63 12.64
N SER A 360 -4.68 13.71 11.61
CA SER A 360 -4.46 13.05 10.32
C SER A 360 -3.17 13.51 9.64
N PHE A 361 -2.89 14.81 9.61
CA PHE A 361 -1.66 15.36 9.05
C PHE A 361 -0.40 14.83 9.75
N LEU A 362 -0.39 14.82 11.08
CA LEU A 362 0.72 14.31 11.89
C LEU A 362 0.93 12.81 11.65
N MET A 363 -0.16 12.02 11.59
CA MET A 363 -0.09 10.60 11.23
C MET A 363 0.47 10.43 9.81
N GLY A 364 0.03 11.22 8.84
CA GLY A 364 0.58 11.21 7.48
C GLY A 364 2.08 11.50 7.46
N CYS A 365 2.54 12.54 8.17
CA CYS A 365 3.95 12.87 8.30
C CYS A 365 4.74 11.74 8.96
N GLY A 366 4.23 11.18 10.05
CA GLY A 366 4.84 10.05 10.76
C GLY A 366 4.99 8.83 9.85
N MET A 367 3.91 8.45 9.16
CA MET A 367 3.91 7.32 8.22
C MET A 367 4.90 7.52 7.07
N GLY A 368 4.99 8.73 6.52
CA GLY A 368 5.92 9.04 5.44
C GLY A 368 7.38 8.84 5.88
N LEU A 369 7.76 9.35 7.05
CA LEU A 369 9.10 9.17 7.59
C LEU A 369 9.40 7.70 7.95
N ILE A 370 8.46 6.98 8.56
CA ILE A 370 8.63 5.56 8.90
C ILE A 370 8.82 4.74 7.62
N SER A 371 7.92 4.90 6.65
CA SER A 371 7.89 4.10 5.42
C SER A 371 9.14 4.29 4.57
N VAL A 372 9.51 5.55 4.26
CA VAL A 372 10.67 5.83 3.42
C VAL A 372 11.98 5.49 4.12
N THR A 373 12.08 5.76 5.43
CA THR A 373 13.32 5.49 6.17
C THR A 373 13.54 3.99 6.37
N SER A 374 12.48 3.21 6.66
CA SER A 374 12.56 1.75 6.73
C SER A 374 12.95 1.16 5.37
N MET A 375 12.35 1.63 4.28
CA MET A 375 12.68 1.18 2.92
C MET A 375 14.15 1.44 2.58
N VAL A 376 14.63 2.66 2.80
CA VAL A 376 16.01 3.04 2.54
C VAL A 376 16.98 2.22 3.39
N THR A 377 16.69 2.04 4.68
CA THR A 377 17.54 1.29 5.60
C THR A 377 17.63 -0.19 5.20
N ILE A 378 16.51 -0.80 4.80
CA ILE A 378 16.50 -2.19 4.31
C ILE A 378 17.31 -2.31 3.02
N GLN A 379 17.08 -1.43 2.04
CA GLN A 379 17.80 -1.46 0.76
C GLN A 379 19.32 -1.32 0.92
N ASP A 380 19.76 -0.54 1.90
CA ASP A 380 21.20 -0.37 2.18
C ASP A 380 21.82 -1.52 3.00
N SER A 381 20.97 -2.31 3.68
CA SER A 381 21.44 -3.43 4.52
C SER A 381 21.58 -4.76 3.77
N VAL A 382 21.08 -4.84 2.55
CA VAL A 382 21.09 -6.05 1.73
C VAL A 382 21.93 -5.85 0.46
N GLU A 383 22.46 -6.95 -0.05
CA GLU A 383 23.14 -6.98 -1.33
C GLU A 383 22.19 -6.58 -2.46
N TRP A 384 22.74 -6.09 -3.57
CA TRP A 384 21.96 -5.65 -4.72
C TRP A 384 21.00 -6.74 -5.24
N SER A 385 21.46 -8.00 -5.25
CA SER A 385 20.70 -9.19 -5.66
C SER A 385 19.48 -9.52 -4.81
N MET A 386 19.36 -8.92 -3.62
CA MET A 386 18.23 -9.13 -2.69
C MET A 386 17.39 -7.89 -2.46
N ARG A 387 17.70 -6.76 -3.10
CA ARG A 387 16.97 -5.49 -2.88
C ARG A 387 15.52 -5.54 -3.31
N GLY A 388 15.22 -6.23 -4.42
CA GLY A 388 13.86 -6.43 -4.91
C GLY A 388 13.01 -7.19 -3.90
N SER A 389 13.50 -8.35 -3.46
CA SER A 389 12.83 -9.19 -2.45
C SER A 389 12.64 -8.46 -1.12
N ALA A 390 13.66 -7.73 -0.66
CA ALA A 390 13.59 -6.97 0.58
C ALA A 390 12.62 -5.79 0.51
N THR A 391 12.60 -5.06 -0.61
CA THR A 391 11.65 -3.96 -0.86
C THR A 391 10.22 -4.49 -0.96
N ALA A 392 10.03 -5.57 -1.69
CA ALA A 392 8.73 -6.21 -1.86
C ALA A 392 8.15 -6.73 -0.53
N SER A 393 9.00 -7.26 0.37
CA SER A 393 8.56 -7.70 1.69
C SER A 393 7.94 -6.57 2.52
N LEU A 394 8.56 -5.38 2.47
CA LEU A 394 8.06 -4.19 3.18
C LEU A 394 6.73 -3.70 2.61
N ILE A 395 6.60 -3.68 1.28
CA ILE A 395 5.38 -3.25 0.59
C ILE A 395 4.26 -4.26 0.85
N PHE A 396 4.56 -5.55 0.81
CA PHE A 396 3.62 -6.62 1.13
C PHE A 396 3.12 -6.50 2.58
N ALA A 397 4.03 -6.33 3.55
CA ALA A 397 3.67 -6.13 4.95
C ALA A 397 2.71 -4.95 5.13
N ARG A 398 2.95 -3.83 4.43
CA ARG A 398 2.04 -2.68 4.43
C ARG A 398 0.68 -3.02 3.84
N SER A 399 0.63 -3.69 2.69
CA SER A 399 -0.63 -4.07 2.03
C SER A 399 -1.46 -5.01 2.91
N LEU A 400 -0.82 -6.00 3.52
CA LEU A 400 -1.47 -6.91 4.46
C LEU A 400 -2.01 -6.14 5.67
N GLY A 401 -1.21 -5.24 6.25
CA GLY A 401 -1.65 -4.36 7.33
C GLY A 401 -2.85 -3.50 6.92
N SER A 402 -2.85 -2.97 5.71
CA SER A 402 -3.98 -2.17 5.18
C SER A 402 -5.29 -2.96 5.16
N THR A 403 -5.26 -4.22 4.72
CA THR A 403 -6.43 -5.10 4.71
C THR A 403 -6.91 -5.40 6.15
N LEU A 404 -5.98 -5.73 7.05
CA LEU A 404 -6.30 -5.94 8.46
C LEU A 404 -6.91 -4.69 9.12
N GLY A 405 -6.46 -3.50 8.72
CA GLY A 405 -6.91 -2.23 9.29
C GLY A 405 -8.40 -1.96 9.10
N ALA A 406 -8.89 -2.16 7.89
CA ALA A 406 -10.31 -1.98 7.56
C ALA A 406 -11.19 -2.95 8.36
N THR A 407 -10.84 -4.23 8.36
CA THR A 407 -11.59 -5.28 9.08
C THR A 407 -11.56 -5.05 10.59
N LEU A 408 -10.39 -4.76 11.16
CA LEU A 408 -10.24 -4.54 12.60
C LEU A 408 -11.09 -3.35 13.08
N MET A 409 -11.07 -2.23 12.34
CA MET A 409 -11.85 -1.04 12.73
C MET A 409 -13.35 -1.25 12.59
N GLY A 410 -13.78 -1.98 11.57
CA GLY A 410 -15.18 -2.39 11.44
C GLY A 410 -15.65 -3.26 12.61
N THR A 411 -14.84 -4.25 12.99
CA THR A 411 -15.11 -5.13 14.14
C THR A 411 -15.14 -4.34 15.45
N LEU A 412 -14.19 -3.43 15.69
CA LEU A 412 -14.19 -2.59 16.90
C LEU A 412 -15.41 -1.66 16.95
N LEU A 413 -15.84 -1.11 15.83
CA LEU A 413 -17.07 -0.32 15.73
C LEU A 413 -18.29 -1.17 16.07
N ASN A 414 -18.42 -2.36 15.52
CA ASN A 414 -19.51 -3.30 15.84
C ASN A 414 -19.55 -3.69 17.31
N ILE A 415 -18.41 -4.00 17.91
CA ILE A 415 -18.30 -4.27 19.35
C ILE A 415 -18.77 -3.06 20.14
N GLY A 416 -18.34 -1.86 19.76
CA GLY A 416 -18.78 -0.61 20.40
C GLY A 416 -20.31 -0.40 20.31
N ILE A 417 -20.89 -0.62 19.12
CA ILE A 417 -22.34 -0.51 18.90
C ILE A 417 -23.11 -1.50 19.77
N THR A 418 -22.67 -2.75 19.82
CA THR A 418 -23.35 -3.78 20.64
C THR A 418 -23.19 -3.56 22.13
N HIS A 419 -22.06 -2.96 22.57
CA HIS A 419 -21.79 -2.71 23.99
C HIS A 419 -22.59 -1.51 24.55
N TYR A 420 -22.68 -0.42 23.78
CA TYR A 420 -23.34 0.82 24.23
C TYR A 420 -24.78 0.96 23.74
N GLY A 421 -25.16 0.26 22.65
CA GLY A 421 -26.52 0.26 22.14
C GLY A 421 -27.40 -0.75 22.88
N SER A 422 -28.54 -0.33 23.46
CA SER A 422 -29.61 -1.25 23.82
C SER A 422 -30.18 -1.90 22.56
N GLY A 423 -30.68 -3.14 22.61
CA GLY A 423 -31.05 -3.93 21.43
C GLY A 423 -31.77 -3.18 20.31
N ALA A 424 -32.79 -2.36 20.63
CA ALA A 424 -33.51 -1.54 19.64
C ALA A 424 -32.63 -0.42 19.03
N LEU A 425 -31.73 0.17 19.82
CA LEU A 425 -30.84 1.24 19.38
C LEU A 425 -29.71 0.71 18.50
N ALA A 426 -29.17 -0.46 18.81
CA ALA A 426 -28.15 -1.14 18.00
C ALA A 426 -28.74 -1.51 16.63
N THR A 427 -29.95 -2.09 16.58
CA THR A 427 -30.65 -2.39 15.33
C THR A 427 -30.89 -1.12 14.50
N LYS A 428 -31.39 -0.04 15.13
CA LYS A 428 -31.57 1.24 14.45
C LYS A 428 -30.27 1.82 13.88
N LEU A 429 -29.16 1.69 14.61
CA LEU A 429 -27.83 2.10 14.14
C LEU A 429 -27.38 1.31 12.92
N HIS A 430 -27.52 -0.03 12.96
CA HIS A 430 -27.19 -0.88 11.82
C HIS A 430 -28.06 -0.56 10.61
N ASP A 431 -29.37 -0.33 10.79
CA ASP A 431 -30.28 0.04 9.69
C ASP A 431 -29.89 1.39 9.07
N LEU A 432 -29.54 2.39 9.91
CA LEU A 432 -29.08 3.69 9.41
C LEU A 432 -27.74 3.60 8.68
N LEU A 433 -26.77 2.81 9.18
CA LEU A 433 -25.48 2.64 8.50
C LEU A 433 -25.60 1.96 7.13
N ASN A 434 -26.64 1.15 6.92
CA ASN A 434 -26.93 0.49 5.65
C ASN A 434 -27.72 1.36 4.65
N GLN A 435 -28.18 2.56 5.06
CA GLN A 435 -28.92 3.48 4.19
C GLN A 435 -28.01 4.53 3.56
N PRO A 436 -28.21 4.92 2.30
CA PRO A 436 -27.36 5.91 1.61
C PRO A 436 -27.26 7.27 2.33
N GLU A 437 -28.33 7.72 2.99
CA GLU A 437 -28.38 8.98 3.74
C GLU A 437 -28.33 8.78 5.27
N GLY A 438 -28.07 7.57 5.72
CA GLY A 438 -28.16 7.17 7.12
C GLY A 438 -27.26 7.97 8.05
N LEU A 439 -26.04 8.34 7.62
CA LEU A 439 -25.14 9.18 8.39
C LEU A 439 -25.68 10.60 8.66
N ILE A 440 -26.49 11.15 7.75
CA ILE A 440 -27.14 12.45 7.91
C ILE A 440 -28.24 12.33 8.98
N HIS A 441 -29.07 11.31 8.89
CA HIS A 441 -30.13 11.04 9.86
C HIS A 441 -29.57 10.69 11.24
N LEU A 442 -28.42 10.06 11.29
CA LEU A 442 -27.71 9.70 12.52
C LEU A 442 -27.28 10.94 13.31
N SER A 443 -26.84 12.00 12.64
CA SER A 443 -26.43 13.26 13.27
C SER A 443 -27.59 14.04 13.89
N ALA A 444 -28.83 13.81 13.45
CA ALA A 444 -30.02 14.52 13.91
C ALA A 444 -30.59 13.96 15.24
N ASP A 445 -30.38 12.67 15.55
CA ASP A 445 -30.87 12.02 16.77
C ASP A 445 -29.77 12.01 17.85
N LEU A 446 -29.92 12.84 18.88
CA LEU A 446 -28.94 13.00 19.97
C LEU A 446 -28.62 11.71 20.70
N SER A 447 -29.59 10.81 20.88
CA SER A 447 -29.40 9.55 21.60
C SER A 447 -28.57 8.57 20.78
N VAL A 448 -28.89 8.45 19.49
CA VAL A 448 -28.17 7.62 18.51
C VAL A 448 -26.75 8.15 18.31
N ARG A 449 -26.61 9.46 18.18
CA ARG A 449 -25.31 10.15 18.04
C ARG A 449 -24.38 9.90 19.24
N ALA A 450 -24.91 9.94 20.46
CA ALA A 450 -24.10 9.69 21.67
C ALA A 450 -23.57 8.25 21.73
N VAL A 451 -24.40 7.27 21.43
CA VAL A 451 -23.98 5.86 21.35
C VAL A 451 -22.95 5.66 20.24
N PHE A 452 -23.14 6.32 19.11
CA PHE A 452 -22.23 6.22 17.97
C PHE A 452 -20.86 6.87 18.25
N ASP A 453 -20.84 8.02 18.97
CA ASP A 453 -19.58 8.63 19.44
C ASP A 453 -18.81 7.64 20.33
N LEU A 454 -19.48 7.03 21.31
CA LEU A 454 -18.87 6.05 22.22
C LEU A 454 -18.37 4.80 21.44
N ALA A 455 -19.14 4.30 20.49
CA ALA A 455 -18.75 3.16 19.68
C ALA A 455 -17.51 3.45 18.83
N LEU A 456 -17.44 4.61 18.15
CA LEU A 456 -16.30 5.02 17.36
C LEU A 456 -15.04 5.31 18.17
N ARG A 457 -15.18 5.67 19.46
CA ARG A 457 -14.03 5.81 20.37
C ARG A 457 -13.25 4.52 20.52
N TRP A 458 -13.89 3.34 20.50
CA TRP A 458 -13.20 2.05 20.50
C TRP A 458 -12.29 1.91 19.27
N SER A 459 -12.76 2.31 18.11
CA SER A 459 -11.95 2.32 16.89
C SER A 459 -10.78 3.29 16.99
N PHE A 460 -10.99 4.50 17.54
CA PHE A 460 -9.88 5.45 17.76
C PHE A 460 -8.86 4.95 18.77
N VAL A 461 -9.31 4.31 19.86
CA VAL A 461 -8.41 3.64 20.81
C VAL A 461 -7.60 2.54 20.09
N GLY A 462 -8.25 1.75 19.23
CA GLY A 462 -7.57 0.76 18.38
C GLY A 462 -6.50 1.38 17.50
N VAL A 463 -6.79 2.50 16.82
CA VAL A 463 -5.80 3.25 16.03
C VAL A 463 -4.62 3.72 16.88
N VAL A 464 -4.88 4.24 18.09
CA VAL A 464 -3.82 4.69 19.02
C VAL A 464 -2.97 3.53 19.50
N ILE A 465 -3.57 2.40 19.86
CA ILE A 465 -2.83 1.18 20.25
C ILE A 465 -1.91 0.75 19.12
N LEU A 466 -2.42 0.67 17.88
CA LEU A 466 -1.63 0.32 16.72
C LEU A 466 -0.49 1.32 16.45
N ALA A 467 -0.74 2.61 16.66
CA ALA A 467 0.27 3.65 16.50
C ALA A 467 1.37 3.54 17.57
N VAL A 468 1.01 3.21 18.82
CA VAL A 468 1.97 2.94 19.90
C VAL A 468 2.77 1.66 19.62
N LEU A 469 2.10 0.60 19.18
CA LEU A 469 2.81 -0.62 18.75
C LEU A 469 3.76 -0.36 17.58
N THR A 470 3.37 0.49 16.62
CA THR A 470 4.24 0.95 15.53
C THR A 470 5.46 1.69 16.08
N PHE A 471 5.27 2.59 17.06
CA PHE A 471 6.37 3.26 17.74
C PHE A 471 7.33 2.25 18.36
N VAL A 472 6.83 1.31 19.15
CA VAL A 472 7.66 0.28 19.79
C VAL A 472 8.41 -0.56 18.75
N ALA A 473 7.72 -1.06 17.73
CA ALA A 473 8.34 -1.84 16.65
C ALA A 473 9.44 -1.06 15.93
N THR A 474 9.21 0.23 15.67
CA THR A 474 10.19 1.12 15.02
C THR A 474 11.44 1.34 15.88
N TRP A 475 11.30 1.42 17.20
CA TRP A 475 12.44 1.57 18.12
C TRP A 475 13.28 0.29 18.23
N LEU A 476 12.71 -0.86 17.92
CA LEU A 476 13.41 -2.15 17.86
C LEU A 476 14.22 -2.33 16.57
N ILE A 477 14.05 -1.45 15.57
CA ILE A 477 14.80 -1.50 14.31
C ILE A 477 16.29 -1.20 14.61
N PRO A 478 17.21 -2.13 14.31
CA PRO A 478 18.64 -1.94 14.57
C PRO A 478 19.27 -1.05 13.49
N VAL A 479 19.07 0.24 13.57
CA VAL A 479 19.74 1.20 12.68
C VAL A 479 21.15 1.40 13.18
N GLY A 480 22.15 0.73 12.53
CA GLY A 480 23.55 0.83 12.87
C GLY A 480 24.12 2.24 12.66
N HIS A 481 25.13 2.59 13.45
CA HIS A 481 25.98 3.76 13.22
C HIS A 481 26.99 3.43 12.08
N ARG A 482 26.55 3.23 10.84
CA ARG A 482 27.45 3.47 9.74
C ARG A 482 27.47 4.97 9.51
N ALA A 483 28.46 5.63 10.14
CA ALA A 483 28.97 6.89 9.62
C ALA A 483 29.11 6.71 8.11
N VAL A 484 28.62 7.68 7.34
CA VAL A 484 28.95 7.82 5.93
C VAL A 484 30.48 7.72 5.85
N SER A 485 30.99 6.52 5.53
CA SER A 485 32.40 6.34 5.29
C SER A 485 32.69 7.21 4.07
N ALA A 486 33.47 8.27 4.30
CA ALA A 486 34.09 9.00 3.22
C ALA A 486 34.73 7.97 2.28
N PRO A 487 34.66 8.16 0.95
CA PRO A 487 35.34 7.27 0.03
C PRO A 487 36.81 7.17 0.50
N ALA A 488 37.28 5.93 0.71
CA ALA A 488 38.64 5.69 1.04
C ALA A 488 39.54 6.37 -0.01
N ALA A 489 40.14 7.46 0.36
CA ALA A 489 41.18 8.10 -0.40
C ALA A 489 42.36 7.11 -0.45
N GLY A 490 42.74 6.71 -1.65
CA GLY A 490 44.03 6.11 -1.87
C GLY A 490 44.09 4.59 -1.98
N THR A 491 43.62 4.04 -3.10
CA THR A 491 44.40 2.95 -3.71
C THR A 491 45.47 3.61 -4.58
N GLN A 492 46.66 3.67 -4.05
CA GLN A 492 47.87 4.07 -4.79
C GLN A 492 47.93 3.17 -6.04
N ALA A 493 48.04 3.81 -7.20
CA ALA A 493 48.39 3.14 -8.44
C ALA A 493 49.70 2.34 -8.26
N PRO A 494 49.82 1.12 -8.80
CA PRO A 494 51.10 0.41 -8.80
C PRO A 494 52.09 1.23 -9.59
N GLN A 495 53.24 1.51 -8.96
CA GLN A 495 54.41 2.12 -9.61
C GLN A 495 54.90 1.19 -10.74
N PRO A 496 55.26 1.73 -11.90
CA PRO A 496 55.86 0.92 -12.95
C PRO A 496 57.24 0.42 -12.48
N VAL A 497 57.39 -0.91 -12.50
CA VAL A 497 58.68 -1.56 -12.29
C VAL A 497 59.56 -1.22 -13.49
N SER A 498 60.63 -0.49 -13.25
CA SER A 498 61.74 -0.29 -14.17
C SER A 498 62.49 -1.61 -14.40
N HIS A 499 62.48 -2.13 -15.63
CA HIS A 499 63.54 -2.91 -16.22
C HIS A 499 63.68 -2.53 -17.68
#